data_14595ee7624a6bf03c49428b42794fed
#
_entry.id   14595ee7624a6bf03c49428b42794fed
#
_cell.length_a   1.000
_cell.length_b   1.000
_cell.length_c   1.000
_cell.angle_alpha   90.00
_cell.angle_beta   90.00
_cell.angle_gamma   90.00
#
_symmetry.space_group_name_H-M   'P 1'
#
loop_
_entity.id
_entity.type
_entity.pdbx_description
1 polymer ?
#
loop_
_entity_poly.entity_id
_entity_poly.type
_entity_poly.pdbx_seq_one_letter_code
_entity_poly.pdbx_strand_id
1 'polypeptide(L)'
;MGHLPVRLPPSIMEAGRGYASLADSPSRSAFVHTLRSVVGPGGQRVSASDRLYLSEGRPALIVWGRRDTVIPVSHAYAAHAAMPDSRLEVFEQSRHFPHQDEPVRFAQVLLDFLHTTEPATLDRAGLRQRLTDRDPARHVESG
;
A
#
# COMPACT_ATOMS: atom_id res chain seq x y z
N MET A 1 -18.55 -30.59 -27.11
CA MET A 1 -18.75 -29.66 -25.95
C MET A 1 -17.47 -28.84 -25.82
N GLY A 2 -17.45 -27.61 -26.39
CA GLY A 2 -16.29 -26.76 -26.36
C GLY A 2 -16.15 -26.12 -24.97
N HIS A 3 -15.02 -26.40 -24.30
CA HIS A 3 -14.62 -25.65 -23.11
C HIS A 3 -14.24 -24.23 -23.56
N LEU A 4 -15.08 -23.26 -23.28
CA LEU A 4 -14.70 -21.85 -23.34
C LEU A 4 -13.59 -21.61 -22.31
N PRO A 5 -12.41 -21.11 -22.71
CA PRO A 5 -11.36 -20.80 -21.77
C PRO A 5 -11.86 -19.66 -20.84
N VAL A 6 -12.03 -19.97 -19.58
CA VAL A 6 -12.33 -18.95 -18.56
C VAL A 6 -11.13 -18.03 -18.48
N ARG A 7 -11.21 -16.84 -19.04
CA ARG A 7 -10.18 -15.80 -18.87
C ARG A 7 -10.31 -15.24 -17.47
N LEU A 8 -9.40 -15.66 -16.59
CA LEU A 8 -9.29 -15.08 -15.26
C LEU A 8 -8.89 -13.58 -15.36
N PRO A 9 -9.42 -12.73 -14.49
CA PRO A 9 -8.98 -11.34 -14.41
C PRO A 9 -7.46 -11.23 -14.25
N PRO A 10 -6.79 -10.23 -14.85
CA PRO A 10 -5.33 -10.05 -14.76
C PRO A 10 -4.81 -10.03 -13.32
N SER A 11 -5.54 -9.42 -12.38
CA SER A 11 -5.22 -9.41 -10.95
C SER A 11 -5.15 -10.82 -10.33
N ILE A 12 -6.07 -11.72 -10.74
CA ILE A 12 -6.05 -13.11 -10.28
C ILE A 12 -4.89 -13.88 -10.92
N MET A 13 -4.60 -13.60 -12.19
CA MET A 13 -3.46 -14.22 -12.87
C MET A 13 -2.13 -13.80 -12.23
N GLU A 14 -1.99 -12.57 -11.81
CA GLU A 14 -0.78 -12.05 -11.17
C GLU A 14 -0.64 -12.57 -9.73
N ALA A 15 -1.71 -12.59 -8.97
CA ALA A 15 -1.74 -13.28 -7.68
C ALA A 15 -1.37 -14.77 -7.83
N GLY A 16 -1.86 -15.41 -8.90
CA GLY A 16 -1.51 -16.79 -9.24
C GLY A 16 -0.03 -16.97 -9.59
N ARG A 17 0.59 -16.03 -10.33
CA ARG A 17 2.04 -16.03 -10.60
C ARG A 17 2.85 -15.81 -9.33
N GLY A 18 2.44 -14.85 -8.50
CA GLY A 18 3.04 -14.62 -7.17
C GLY A 18 2.98 -15.88 -6.32
N TYR A 19 1.82 -16.57 -6.29
CA TYR A 19 1.68 -17.84 -5.58
C TYR A 19 2.50 -18.97 -6.21
N ALA A 20 2.60 -19.03 -7.52
CA ALA A 20 3.42 -20.01 -8.23
C ALA A 20 4.93 -19.85 -7.96
N SER A 21 5.39 -18.60 -7.69
CA SER A 21 6.77 -18.35 -7.28
C SER A 21 7.11 -18.94 -5.91
N LEU A 22 6.11 -19.30 -5.11
CA LEU A 22 6.23 -19.99 -3.82
C LEU A 22 6.32 -21.55 -4.02
N ALA A 23 6.78 -22.01 -5.17
CA ALA A 23 6.79 -23.45 -5.50
C ALA A 23 7.72 -24.25 -4.58
N ASP A 24 8.79 -23.65 -4.06
CA ASP A 24 9.68 -24.32 -3.12
C ASP A 24 9.18 -24.26 -1.67
N SER A 25 9.59 -25.23 -0.87
CA SER A 25 9.17 -25.36 0.53
C SER A 25 9.63 -24.20 1.44
N PRO A 26 10.87 -23.66 1.32
CA PRO A 26 11.30 -22.52 2.11
C PRO A 26 10.48 -21.26 1.84
N SER A 27 10.20 -20.93 0.58
CA SER A 27 9.42 -19.75 0.21
C SER A 27 7.97 -19.84 0.71
N ARG A 28 7.36 -21.03 0.62
CA ARG A 28 6.03 -21.27 1.20
C ARG A 28 6.01 -21.11 2.72
N SER A 29 7.01 -21.66 3.40
CA SER A 29 7.13 -21.53 4.85
C SER A 29 7.28 -20.07 5.27
N ALA A 30 8.16 -19.32 4.60
CA ALA A 30 8.36 -17.89 4.85
C ALA A 30 7.08 -17.08 4.61
N PHE A 31 6.38 -17.34 3.50
CA PHE A 31 5.10 -16.69 3.19
C PHE A 31 4.04 -16.98 4.26
N VAL A 32 3.86 -18.26 4.64
CA VAL A 32 2.87 -18.63 5.67
C VAL A 32 3.23 -18.03 7.03
N HIS A 33 4.51 -17.98 7.37
CA HIS A 33 4.98 -17.34 8.60
C HIS A 33 4.67 -15.84 8.60
N THR A 34 5.00 -15.14 7.51
CA THR A 34 4.69 -13.71 7.35
C THR A 34 3.17 -13.49 7.41
N LEU A 35 2.38 -14.28 6.69
CA LEU A 35 0.93 -14.13 6.69
C LEU A 35 0.35 -14.29 8.10
N ARG A 36 0.79 -15.31 8.85
CA ARG A 36 0.34 -15.55 10.23
C ARG A 36 0.78 -14.45 11.20
N SER A 37 1.87 -13.76 10.93
CA SER A 37 2.33 -12.65 11.77
C SER A 37 1.48 -11.39 11.58
N VAL A 38 0.94 -11.18 10.37
CA VAL A 38 0.19 -9.96 10.01
C VAL A 38 -1.33 -10.13 9.98
N VAL A 39 -1.83 -11.38 9.93
CA VAL A 39 -3.28 -11.70 9.89
C VAL A 39 -3.62 -12.65 11.04
N GLY A 40 -4.74 -12.41 11.70
CA GLY A 40 -5.30 -13.24 12.77
C GLY A 40 -6.80 -13.48 12.60
N PRO A 41 -7.45 -14.22 13.51
CA PRO A 41 -8.88 -14.49 13.46
C PRO A 41 -9.76 -13.23 13.41
N GLY A 42 -9.29 -12.13 13.98
CA GLY A 42 -9.96 -10.82 13.95
C GLY A 42 -9.59 -9.93 12.77
N GLY A 43 -8.85 -10.44 11.77
CA GLY A 43 -8.40 -9.69 10.60
C GLY A 43 -6.91 -9.30 10.65
N GLN A 44 -6.56 -8.17 10.05
CA GLN A 44 -5.18 -7.69 9.98
C GLN A 44 -4.68 -7.24 11.37
N ARG A 45 -3.56 -7.81 11.81
CA ARG A 45 -2.92 -7.49 13.11
C ARG A 45 -1.99 -6.28 13.04
N VAL A 46 -1.40 -6.04 11.88
CA VAL A 46 -0.44 -4.96 11.67
C VAL A 46 -1.05 -4.01 10.65
N SER A 47 -1.26 -2.77 11.07
CA SER A 47 -1.67 -1.69 10.18
C SER A 47 -0.56 -0.63 10.14
N ALA A 48 -0.32 -0.05 8.97
CA ALA A 48 0.55 1.11 8.84
C ALA A 48 -0.20 2.42 9.07
N SER A 49 -1.53 2.37 9.20
CA SER A 49 -2.39 3.56 9.28
C SER A 49 -2.07 4.43 10.49
N ASP A 50 -1.72 3.82 11.62
CA ASP A 50 -1.31 4.48 12.85
C ASP A 50 0.12 5.07 12.79
N ARG A 51 0.87 4.79 11.72
CA ARG A 51 2.24 5.25 11.49
C ARG A 51 2.39 6.15 10.27
N LEU A 52 1.32 6.48 9.57
CA LEU A 52 1.36 7.36 8.39
C LEU A 52 1.85 8.77 8.72
N TYR A 53 1.70 9.21 9.98
CA TYR A 53 2.28 10.47 10.48
C TYR A 53 3.81 10.55 10.31
N LEU A 54 4.52 9.42 10.22
CA LEU A 54 5.97 9.40 9.98
C LEU A 54 6.33 9.88 8.58
N SER A 55 5.36 9.95 7.65
CA SER A 55 5.53 10.53 6.32
C SER A 55 5.36 12.04 6.27
N GLU A 56 4.95 12.69 7.37
CA GLU A 56 4.77 14.14 7.45
C GLU A 56 6.02 14.89 7.00
N GLY A 57 5.85 15.92 6.16
CA GLY A 57 6.93 16.67 5.53
C GLY A 57 7.68 15.90 4.44
N ARG A 58 7.13 14.76 3.99
CA ARG A 58 7.65 14.00 2.86
C ARG A 58 6.59 13.91 1.79
N PRO A 59 6.88 14.38 0.57
CA PRO A 59 5.94 14.24 -0.53
C PRO A 59 5.64 12.76 -0.76
N ALA A 60 4.37 12.44 -0.91
CA ALA A 60 3.91 11.10 -1.18
C ALA A 60 2.86 11.12 -2.31
N LEU A 61 2.97 10.18 -3.25
CA LEU A 61 1.97 9.97 -4.28
C LEU A 61 1.22 8.68 -4.00
N ILE A 62 -0.10 8.81 -3.83
CA ILE A 62 -1.01 7.68 -3.67
C ILE A 62 -1.73 7.48 -5.00
N VAL A 63 -1.53 6.34 -5.64
CA VAL A 63 -2.25 5.96 -6.87
C VAL A 63 -3.13 4.76 -6.58
N TRP A 64 -4.42 4.85 -6.92
CA TRP A 64 -5.38 3.79 -6.62
C TRP A 64 -6.39 3.59 -7.74
N GLY A 65 -6.76 2.33 -7.98
CA GLY A 65 -7.84 2.00 -8.90
C GLY A 65 -9.22 2.12 -8.24
N ARG A 66 -10.12 2.85 -8.85
CA ARG A 66 -11.52 2.98 -8.38
C ARG A 66 -12.22 1.63 -8.29
N ARG A 67 -11.91 0.73 -9.22
CA ARG A 67 -12.52 -0.59 -9.36
C ARG A 67 -11.71 -1.69 -8.65
N ASP A 68 -10.88 -1.32 -7.69
CA ASP A 68 -10.14 -2.29 -6.88
C ASP A 68 -11.12 -3.09 -6.01
N THR A 69 -11.22 -4.39 -6.28
CA THR A 69 -12.05 -5.34 -5.54
C THR A 69 -11.25 -6.11 -4.49
N VAL A 70 -9.93 -5.92 -4.46
CA VAL A 70 -9.04 -6.55 -3.45
C VAL A 70 -8.93 -5.65 -2.24
N ILE A 71 -8.60 -4.38 -2.47
CA ILE A 71 -8.51 -3.37 -1.41
C ILE A 71 -9.36 -2.15 -1.85
N PRO A 72 -10.48 -1.89 -1.20
CA PRO A 72 -11.38 -0.81 -1.58
C PRO A 72 -10.73 0.57 -1.61
N VAL A 73 -11.12 1.42 -2.55
CA VAL A 73 -10.59 2.78 -2.72
C VAL A 73 -10.76 3.68 -1.49
N SER A 74 -11.66 3.34 -0.58
CA SER A 74 -11.80 4.02 0.71
C SER A 74 -10.51 4.04 1.52
N HIS A 75 -9.65 3.02 1.37
CA HIS A 75 -8.33 3.01 2.01
C HIS A 75 -7.39 4.08 1.45
N ALA A 76 -7.47 4.39 0.16
CA ALA A 76 -6.70 5.48 -0.44
C ALA A 76 -7.12 6.85 0.10
N TYR A 77 -8.42 7.07 0.26
CA TYR A 77 -8.94 8.31 0.87
C TYR A 77 -8.54 8.42 2.34
N ALA A 78 -8.63 7.33 3.10
CA ALA A 78 -8.19 7.32 4.50
C ALA A 78 -6.68 7.58 4.63
N ALA A 79 -5.86 6.98 3.75
CA ALA A 79 -4.43 7.23 3.72
C ALA A 79 -4.10 8.69 3.36
N HIS A 80 -4.78 9.25 2.35
CA HIS A 80 -4.60 10.65 1.97
C HIS A 80 -5.01 11.61 3.11
N ALA A 81 -6.11 11.34 3.78
CA ALA A 81 -6.55 12.13 4.94
C ALA A 81 -5.54 12.08 6.10
N ALA A 82 -4.85 10.94 6.29
CA ALA A 82 -3.81 10.78 7.30
C ALA A 82 -2.44 11.34 6.88
N MET A 83 -2.27 11.68 5.60
CA MET A 83 -1.05 12.27 5.01
C MET A 83 -1.42 13.53 4.22
N PRO A 84 -1.64 14.69 4.87
CA PRO A 84 -2.14 15.91 4.21
C PRO A 84 -1.26 16.40 3.06
N ASP A 85 0.06 16.16 3.15
CA ASP A 85 1.04 16.53 2.11
C ASP A 85 1.09 15.53 0.94
N SER A 86 0.27 14.47 0.97
CA SER A 86 0.22 13.52 -0.13
C SER A 86 -0.62 14.03 -1.30
N ARG A 87 -0.28 13.58 -2.51
CA ARG A 87 -1.12 13.72 -3.69
C ARG A 87 -1.88 12.41 -3.93
N LEU A 88 -3.19 12.48 -4.10
CA LEU A 88 -4.02 11.32 -4.40
C LEU A 88 -4.49 11.34 -5.85
N GLU A 89 -4.24 10.26 -6.58
CA GLU A 89 -4.68 10.03 -7.94
C GLU A 89 -5.55 8.77 -8.00
N VAL A 90 -6.84 8.94 -8.27
CA VAL A 90 -7.77 7.82 -8.46
C VAL A 90 -7.96 7.56 -9.95
N PHE A 91 -7.67 6.33 -10.35
CA PHE A 91 -7.82 5.86 -11.71
C PHE A 91 -9.17 5.18 -11.87
N GLU A 92 -10.11 5.87 -12.52
CA GLU A 92 -11.53 5.50 -12.55
C GLU A 92 -11.82 4.14 -13.22
N GLN A 93 -10.98 3.73 -14.18
CA GLN A 93 -11.15 2.48 -14.92
C GLN A 93 -10.27 1.35 -14.39
N SER A 94 -9.27 1.66 -13.55
CA SER A 94 -8.28 0.71 -13.05
C SER A 94 -8.79 -0.08 -11.85
N ARG A 95 -8.26 -1.29 -11.75
CA ARG A 95 -8.44 -2.22 -10.63
C ARG A 95 -7.25 -2.15 -9.68
N HIS A 96 -6.82 -3.31 -9.16
CA HIS A 96 -5.75 -3.42 -8.15
C HIS A 96 -4.38 -2.97 -8.64
N PHE A 97 -4.12 -3.01 -9.93
CA PHE A 97 -2.82 -2.65 -10.52
C PHE A 97 -2.96 -1.52 -11.55
N PRO A 98 -3.13 -0.25 -11.13
CA PRO A 98 -3.31 0.89 -12.03
C PRO A 98 -2.17 1.03 -13.07
N HIS A 99 -0.94 0.71 -12.69
CA HIS A 99 0.23 0.74 -13.58
C HIS A 99 0.15 -0.28 -14.73
N GLN A 100 -0.65 -1.34 -14.58
CA GLN A 100 -0.90 -2.33 -15.64
C GLN A 100 -2.17 -2.02 -16.44
N ASP A 101 -3.20 -1.53 -15.76
CA ASP A 101 -4.48 -1.23 -16.41
C ASP A 101 -4.37 0.06 -17.27
N GLU A 102 -3.64 1.08 -16.80
CA GLU A 102 -3.47 2.39 -17.47
C GLU A 102 -1.99 2.84 -17.46
N PRO A 103 -1.05 2.11 -18.11
CA PRO A 103 0.40 2.33 -17.96
C PRO A 103 0.87 3.72 -18.41
N VAL A 104 0.28 4.25 -19.48
CA VAL A 104 0.64 5.57 -20.01
C VAL A 104 0.25 6.67 -19.02
N ARG A 105 -0.98 6.62 -18.52
CA ARG A 105 -1.46 7.58 -17.50
C ARG A 105 -0.67 7.46 -16.20
N PHE A 106 -0.36 6.23 -15.78
CA PHE A 106 0.46 6.00 -14.60
C PHE A 106 1.83 6.65 -14.72
N ALA A 107 2.51 6.45 -15.87
CA ALA A 107 3.82 7.06 -16.12
C ALA A 107 3.73 8.60 -16.14
N GLN A 108 2.70 9.17 -16.76
CA GLN A 108 2.49 10.62 -16.78
C GLN A 108 2.31 11.21 -15.36
N VAL A 109 1.45 10.60 -14.56
CA VAL A 109 1.20 11.02 -13.17
C VAL A 109 2.47 10.93 -12.34
N LEU A 110 3.23 9.84 -12.49
CA LEU A 110 4.48 9.64 -11.76
C LEU A 110 5.53 10.68 -12.17
N LEU A 111 5.72 10.91 -13.46
CA LEU A 111 6.67 11.90 -13.96
C LEU A 111 6.29 13.32 -13.52
N ASP A 112 5.02 13.67 -13.60
CA ASP A 112 4.52 14.96 -13.14
C ASP A 112 4.78 15.14 -11.65
N PHE A 113 4.49 14.12 -10.83
CA PHE A 113 4.80 14.15 -9.41
C PHE A 113 6.29 14.36 -9.14
N LEU A 114 7.17 13.64 -9.85
CA LEU A 114 8.62 13.77 -9.68
C LEU A 114 9.15 15.15 -10.11
N HIS A 115 8.56 15.76 -11.14
CA HIS A 115 8.97 17.07 -11.64
C HIS A 115 8.44 18.22 -10.78
N THR A 116 7.30 18.06 -10.14
CA THR A 116 6.64 19.12 -9.35
C THR A 116 6.91 19.04 -7.86
N THR A 117 7.69 18.05 -7.43
CA THR A 117 7.90 17.77 -6.01
C THR A 117 9.39 17.83 -5.66
N GLU A 118 9.71 18.60 -4.63
CA GLU A 118 11.07 18.63 -4.09
C GLU A 118 11.32 17.43 -3.16
N PRO A 119 12.50 16.77 -3.25
CA PRO A 119 12.85 15.71 -2.33
C PRO A 119 12.89 16.19 -0.88
N ALA A 120 12.32 15.41 0.02
CA ALA A 120 12.37 15.73 1.44
C ALA A 120 13.80 15.64 1.99
N THR A 121 14.18 16.62 2.80
CA THR A 121 15.42 16.53 3.57
C THR A 121 15.23 15.59 4.75
N LEU A 122 16.10 14.57 4.87
CA LEU A 122 16.02 13.60 5.95
C LEU A 122 16.56 14.19 7.25
N ASP A 123 15.68 14.64 8.13
CA ASP A 123 16.03 14.99 9.50
C ASP A 123 15.91 13.76 10.43
N ARG A 124 17.07 13.15 10.74
CA ARG A 124 17.14 11.99 11.64
C ARG A 124 16.76 12.32 13.08
N ALA A 125 17.03 13.55 13.53
CA ALA A 125 16.71 13.97 14.90
C ALA A 125 15.20 14.16 15.04
N GLY A 126 14.57 14.89 14.12
CA GLY A 126 13.11 15.07 14.07
C GLY A 126 12.36 13.75 13.91
N LEU A 127 12.88 12.81 13.11
CA LEU A 127 12.26 11.49 12.99
C LEU A 127 12.29 10.70 14.32
N ARG A 128 13.44 10.73 15.03
CA ARG A 128 13.55 10.11 16.37
C ARG A 128 12.58 10.72 17.36
N GLN A 129 12.46 12.04 17.37
CA GLN A 129 11.55 12.74 18.23
C GLN A 129 10.09 12.34 17.97
N ARG A 130 9.65 12.31 16.71
CA ARG A 130 8.29 11.87 16.34
C ARG A 130 7.99 10.43 16.77
N LEU A 131 8.97 9.52 16.66
CA LEU A 131 8.83 8.15 17.16
C LEU A 131 8.70 8.09 18.67
N THR A 132 9.35 9.01 19.39
CA THR A 132 9.32 9.07 20.86
C THR A 132 8.03 9.72 21.37
N ASP A 133 7.56 10.78 20.73
CA ASP A 133 6.41 11.58 21.18
C ASP A 133 5.07 10.86 20.99
N ARG A 134 5.00 9.92 20.02
CA ARG A 134 3.78 9.13 19.73
C ARG A 134 3.91 7.66 20.11
N ASP A 135 4.84 7.29 20.97
CA ASP A 135 4.90 5.93 21.51
C ASP A 135 3.74 5.74 22.52
N PRO A 136 2.70 4.93 22.19
CA PRO A 136 1.56 4.73 23.08
C PRO A 136 1.92 4.10 24.41
N ALA A 137 3.09 3.46 24.53
CA ALA A 137 3.57 2.87 25.78
C ALA A 137 3.93 3.93 26.83
N ARG A 138 4.20 5.19 26.45
CA ARG A 138 4.53 6.27 27.39
C ARG A 138 3.33 6.96 28.03
N HIS A 139 2.12 6.76 27.51
CA HIS A 139 0.91 7.35 28.08
C HIS A 139 0.24 6.50 29.16
N VAL A 140 0.76 5.30 29.45
CA VAL A 140 0.22 4.39 30.47
C VAL A 140 0.83 4.62 31.85
N GLU A 141 1.95 5.36 31.97
CA GLU A 141 2.64 5.59 33.24
C GLU A 141 2.27 6.93 33.95
N SER A 142 1.29 7.68 33.44
CA SER A 142 0.91 8.99 33.99
C SER A 142 -0.57 9.06 34.40
N GLY A 143 -1.18 7.94 34.81
CA GLY A 143 -2.55 7.87 35.32
C GLY A 143 -2.63 7.18 36.67
#